data_f6b79202cc942dd58ee4bac3e0043965
#
_entry.id   f6b79202cc942dd58ee4bac3e0043965
#
_cell.length_a   1.000
_cell.length_b   1.000
_cell.length_c   1.000
_cell.angle_alpha   90.00
_cell.angle_beta   90.00
_cell.angle_gamma   90.00
#
_symmetry.space_group_name_H-M   'P 1'
#
loop_
_entity.id
_entity.type
_entity.pdbx_description
1 polymer ?
#
loop_
_entity_poly.entity_id
_entity_poly.type
_entity_poly.pdbx_seq_one_letter_code
_entity_poly.pdbx_strand_id
1 'polypeptide(L)'
;MKLTKIFFSLIFLFFSNNVLSKEDVINLQLKDGIVKIKTLDDKAPNHVQQIKDLVAQGKYDGVVFHRVIDGFMAQTGDVQFGNSNSESFDLRRAGTGGSGNNINAEFNDTPHKRGTLSMARAQDPNSADSQFFICFDDTPHLDGQYTV
;
A
#
# COMPACT_ATOMS: atom_id res chain seq x y z
N MET A 1 31.45 34.95 57.32
CA MET A 1 30.65 35.02 56.07
C MET A 1 30.54 33.59 55.49
N LYS A 2 29.37 32.97 55.64
CA LYS A 2 29.12 31.59 55.11
C LYS A 2 28.45 31.74 53.74
N LEU A 3 29.12 31.31 52.67
CA LEU A 3 28.56 31.24 51.32
C LEU A 3 27.69 29.99 51.20
N THR A 4 26.38 30.19 51.08
CA THR A 4 25.41 29.12 50.82
C THR A 4 25.39 28.88 49.30
N LYS A 5 25.83 27.69 48.86
CA LYS A 5 25.73 27.25 47.47
C LYS A 5 24.30 26.76 47.22
N ILE A 6 23.56 27.48 46.39
CA ILE A 6 22.25 27.07 45.88
C ILE A 6 22.50 26.14 44.71
N PHE A 7 22.10 24.85 44.84
CA PHE A 7 22.12 23.87 43.80
C PHE A 7 20.78 23.97 43.02
N PHE A 8 20.87 24.47 41.78
CA PHE A 8 19.71 24.49 40.89
C PHE A 8 19.63 23.11 40.19
N SER A 9 18.72 22.26 40.66
CA SER A 9 18.41 20.98 39.99
C SER A 9 17.49 21.24 38.82
N LEU A 10 18.05 21.10 37.59
CA LEU A 10 17.29 21.20 36.34
C LEU A 10 16.57 19.87 36.10
N ILE A 11 15.28 19.82 36.41
CA ILE A 11 14.42 18.66 36.09
C ILE A 11 14.08 18.70 34.60
N PHE A 12 14.70 17.82 33.82
CA PHE A 12 14.34 17.58 32.42
C PHE A 12 13.07 16.71 32.39
N LEU A 13 11.93 17.31 32.15
CA LEU A 13 10.69 16.60 31.84
C LEU A 13 10.74 16.10 30.41
N PHE A 14 11.05 14.81 30.22
CA PHE A 14 10.85 14.14 28.95
C PHE A 14 9.33 13.96 28.72
N PHE A 15 8.74 14.83 27.89
CA PHE A 15 7.43 14.56 27.32
C PHE A 15 7.61 13.52 26.22
N SER A 16 7.31 12.25 26.54
CA SER A 16 7.09 11.23 25.50
C SER A 16 5.80 11.59 24.76
N ASN A 17 5.94 12.23 23.62
CA ASN A 17 4.84 12.35 22.69
C ASN A 17 4.56 10.95 22.12
N ASN A 18 3.62 10.21 22.73
CA ASN A 18 2.98 9.09 22.07
C ASN A 18 2.15 9.66 20.91
N VAL A 19 2.77 9.79 19.75
CA VAL A 19 2.04 9.96 18.51
C VAL A 19 1.35 8.60 18.28
N LEU A 20 0.09 8.51 18.68
CA LEU A 20 -0.79 7.47 18.17
C LEU A 20 -0.79 7.66 16.65
N SER A 21 -0.10 6.78 15.92
CA SER A 21 -0.19 6.75 14.47
C SER A 21 -1.66 6.47 14.13
N LYS A 22 -2.34 7.48 13.60
CA LYS A 22 -3.68 7.29 13.05
C LYS A 22 -3.55 6.25 11.95
N GLU A 23 -4.19 5.11 12.13
CA GLU A 23 -4.21 4.09 11.08
C GLU A 23 -4.85 4.71 9.84
N ASP A 24 -4.09 4.79 8.76
CA ASP A 24 -4.61 5.29 7.50
C ASP A 24 -5.37 4.18 6.78
N VAL A 25 -6.56 4.52 6.31
CA VAL A 25 -7.47 3.59 5.62
C VAL A 25 -7.80 4.14 4.24
N ILE A 26 -7.56 3.33 3.22
CA ILE A 26 -8.03 3.57 1.86
C ILE A 26 -9.37 2.85 1.69
N ASN A 27 -10.39 3.55 1.19
CA ASN A 27 -11.68 2.98 0.86
C ASN A 27 -11.71 2.59 -0.62
N LEU A 28 -11.82 1.30 -0.90
CA LEU A 28 -12.05 0.77 -2.24
C LEU A 28 -13.55 0.59 -2.44
N GLN A 29 -14.18 1.50 -3.18
CA GLN A 29 -15.59 1.46 -3.52
C GLN A 29 -15.81 0.48 -4.66
N LEU A 30 -16.55 -0.59 -4.39
CA LEU A 30 -16.98 -1.56 -5.36
C LEU A 30 -18.52 -1.44 -5.59
N LYS A 31 -19.02 -2.14 -6.62
CA LYS A 31 -20.45 -2.18 -6.93
C LYS A 31 -21.30 -2.63 -5.73
N ASP A 32 -20.82 -3.62 -4.98
CA ASP A 32 -21.57 -4.29 -3.92
C ASP A 32 -21.20 -3.78 -2.52
N GLY A 33 -20.33 -2.76 -2.41
CA GLY A 33 -19.95 -2.17 -1.13
C GLY A 33 -18.54 -1.60 -1.06
N ILE A 34 -18.14 -1.22 0.14
CA ILE A 34 -16.82 -0.62 0.41
C ILE A 34 -15.92 -1.66 1.07
N VAL A 35 -14.75 -1.90 0.48
CA VAL A 35 -13.64 -2.61 1.10
C VAL A 35 -12.71 -1.60 1.76
N LYS A 36 -12.45 -1.78 3.05
CA LYS A 36 -11.51 -0.94 3.81
C LYS A 36 -10.14 -1.58 3.80
N ILE A 37 -9.16 -0.86 3.26
CA ILE A 37 -7.77 -1.28 3.18
C ILE A 37 -6.98 -0.51 4.23
N LYS A 38 -6.47 -1.21 5.24
CA LYS A 38 -5.53 -0.66 6.22
C LYS A 38 -4.14 -0.62 5.58
N THR A 39 -3.49 0.53 5.57
CA THR A 39 -2.12 0.66 5.07
C THR A 39 -1.09 0.28 6.13
N LEU A 40 0.04 -0.27 5.70
CA LEU A 40 1.16 -0.68 6.54
C LEU A 40 2.33 0.28 6.35
N ASP A 41 2.14 1.54 6.76
CA ASP A 41 3.09 2.64 6.54
C ASP A 41 4.47 2.39 7.17
N ASP A 42 4.52 1.60 8.23
CA ASP A 42 5.76 1.19 8.91
C ASP A 42 6.50 0.04 8.21
N LYS A 43 5.82 -0.73 7.36
CA LYS A 43 6.36 -1.91 6.66
C LYS A 43 6.77 -1.60 5.22
N ALA A 44 6.00 -0.78 4.52
CA ALA A 44 6.20 -0.46 3.11
C ALA A 44 5.92 1.04 2.82
N PRO A 45 6.67 1.98 3.45
CA PRO A 45 6.36 3.41 3.40
C PRO A 45 6.33 3.98 1.99
N ASN A 46 7.25 3.57 1.10
CA ASN A 46 7.30 4.10 -0.28
C ASN A 46 6.13 3.59 -1.13
N HIS A 47 5.78 2.30 -0.99
CA HIS A 47 4.63 1.74 -1.69
C HIS A 47 3.33 2.36 -1.21
N VAL A 48 3.13 2.49 0.09
CA VAL A 48 1.95 3.12 0.67
C VAL A 48 1.83 4.58 0.21
N GLN A 49 2.93 5.33 0.21
CA GLN A 49 2.91 6.72 -0.24
C GLN A 49 2.51 6.83 -1.72
N GLN A 50 3.09 6.01 -2.61
CA GLN A 50 2.73 6.03 -4.03
C GLN A 50 1.26 5.67 -4.26
N ILE A 51 0.74 4.65 -3.58
CA ILE A 51 -0.67 4.29 -3.70
C ILE A 51 -1.56 5.45 -3.22
N LYS A 52 -1.26 6.07 -2.07
CA LYS A 52 -1.98 7.24 -1.57
C LYS A 52 -1.97 8.40 -2.56
N ASP A 53 -0.84 8.69 -3.18
CA ASP A 53 -0.70 9.77 -4.17
C ASP A 53 -1.55 9.50 -5.42
N LEU A 54 -1.56 8.26 -5.92
CA LEU A 54 -2.39 7.86 -7.06
C LEU A 54 -3.89 7.88 -6.72
N VAL A 55 -4.26 7.48 -5.50
CA VAL A 55 -5.64 7.61 -4.99
C VAL A 55 -6.06 9.07 -4.92
N ALA A 56 -5.24 9.94 -4.36
CA ALA A 56 -5.53 11.38 -4.25
C ALA A 56 -5.69 12.06 -5.63
N GLN A 57 -5.04 11.51 -6.67
CA GLN A 57 -5.15 11.96 -8.05
C GLN A 57 -6.35 11.34 -8.80
N GLY A 58 -7.14 10.46 -8.17
CA GLY A 58 -8.25 9.75 -8.80
C GLY A 58 -7.82 8.74 -9.87
N LYS A 59 -6.56 8.28 -9.86
CA LYS A 59 -6.01 7.40 -10.91
C LYS A 59 -6.61 6.00 -10.89
N TYR A 60 -7.16 5.57 -9.76
CA TYR A 60 -7.81 4.26 -9.63
C TYR A 60 -9.31 4.27 -9.97
N ASP A 61 -9.91 5.45 -10.19
CA ASP A 61 -11.33 5.55 -10.48
C ASP A 61 -11.66 4.90 -11.83
N GLY A 62 -12.57 3.93 -11.81
CA GLY A 62 -12.98 3.17 -12.99
C GLY A 62 -11.99 2.08 -13.45
N VAL A 63 -10.89 1.83 -12.70
CA VAL A 63 -9.92 0.80 -13.03
C VAL A 63 -10.49 -0.59 -12.72
N VAL A 64 -10.40 -1.49 -13.71
CA VAL A 64 -10.96 -2.85 -13.62
C VAL A 64 -10.04 -3.82 -12.88
N PHE A 65 -10.64 -4.86 -12.30
CA PHE A 65 -9.92 -6.07 -11.92
C PHE A 65 -9.67 -6.89 -13.19
N HIS A 66 -8.48 -6.79 -13.75
CA HIS A 66 -8.14 -7.41 -15.04
C HIS A 66 -7.69 -8.87 -14.93
N ARG A 67 -7.39 -9.35 -13.71
CA ARG A 67 -6.99 -10.74 -13.45
C ARG A 67 -7.60 -11.22 -12.15
N VAL A 68 -8.50 -12.20 -12.24
CA VAL A 68 -9.16 -12.82 -11.08
C VAL A 68 -8.99 -14.33 -11.20
N ILE A 69 -8.40 -14.95 -10.17
CA ILE A 69 -8.18 -16.39 -10.09
C ILE A 69 -8.86 -16.88 -8.82
N ASP A 70 -9.85 -17.73 -8.98
CA ASP A 70 -10.59 -18.32 -7.87
C ASP A 70 -9.66 -19.09 -6.94
N GLY A 71 -9.89 -18.94 -5.62
CA GLY A 71 -9.05 -19.53 -4.57
C GLY A 71 -7.62 -18.95 -4.47
N PHE A 72 -7.27 -17.93 -5.28
CA PHE A 72 -5.94 -17.34 -5.24
C PHE A 72 -5.99 -15.82 -4.99
N MET A 73 -6.30 -15.00 -5.99
CA MET A 73 -6.28 -13.54 -5.84
C MET A 73 -7.11 -12.81 -6.90
N ALA A 74 -7.40 -11.52 -6.64
CA ALA A 74 -7.86 -10.56 -7.64
C ALA A 74 -6.83 -9.43 -7.78
N GLN A 75 -6.39 -9.15 -9.02
CA GLN A 75 -5.40 -8.13 -9.36
C GLN A 75 -6.04 -6.98 -10.14
N THR A 76 -5.65 -5.76 -9.78
CA THR A 76 -6.13 -4.50 -10.34
C THR A 76 -5.01 -3.46 -10.34
N GLY A 77 -5.34 -2.19 -10.60
CA GLY A 77 -4.44 -1.07 -10.41
C GLY A 77 -3.60 -0.70 -11.62
N ASP A 78 -3.94 -1.18 -12.82
CA ASP A 78 -3.37 -0.64 -14.06
C ASP A 78 -3.98 0.74 -14.36
N VAL A 79 -3.34 1.79 -13.86
CA VAL A 79 -3.82 3.17 -14.00
C VAL A 79 -3.62 3.74 -15.40
N GLN A 80 -2.88 3.05 -16.27
CA GLN A 80 -2.63 3.48 -17.64
C GLN A 80 -3.66 2.93 -18.62
N PHE A 81 -3.95 1.63 -18.55
CA PHE A 81 -4.82 0.95 -19.52
C PHE A 81 -6.05 0.29 -18.92
N GLY A 82 -6.20 0.32 -17.60
CA GLY A 82 -7.25 -0.38 -16.90
C GLY A 82 -8.53 0.41 -16.65
N ASN A 83 -8.61 1.70 -17.02
CA ASN A 83 -9.78 2.54 -16.75
C ASN A 83 -10.90 2.26 -17.77
N SER A 84 -11.96 1.58 -17.33
CA SER A 84 -13.12 1.23 -18.16
C SER A 84 -13.98 2.41 -18.59
N ASN A 85 -13.80 3.57 -17.97
CA ASN A 85 -14.50 4.82 -18.36
C ASN A 85 -13.77 5.57 -19.49
N SER A 86 -12.58 5.12 -19.88
CA SER A 86 -11.82 5.73 -20.98
C SER A 86 -12.38 5.28 -22.34
N GLU A 87 -12.55 6.21 -23.27
CA GLU A 87 -12.94 5.90 -24.66
C GLU A 87 -11.93 4.98 -25.37
N SER A 88 -10.66 4.98 -24.94
CA SER A 88 -9.60 4.13 -25.48
C SER A 88 -9.42 2.81 -24.70
N PHE A 89 -10.35 2.46 -23.82
CA PHE A 89 -10.26 1.22 -23.05
C PHE A 89 -10.26 -0.02 -23.95
N ASP A 90 -9.24 -0.86 -23.76
CA ASP A 90 -9.13 -2.18 -24.40
C ASP A 90 -8.74 -3.22 -23.33
N LEU A 91 -9.66 -4.12 -23.03
CA LEU A 91 -9.45 -5.16 -22.02
C LEU A 91 -8.20 -6.02 -22.29
N ARG A 92 -7.77 -6.17 -23.53
CA ARG A 92 -6.55 -6.92 -23.90
C ARG A 92 -5.27 -6.22 -23.43
N ARG A 93 -5.33 -4.93 -23.16
CA ARG A 93 -4.21 -4.13 -22.65
C ARG A 93 -4.25 -3.96 -21.13
N ALA A 94 -5.42 -4.13 -20.52
CA ALA A 94 -5.57 -3.99 -19.08
C ALA A 94 -4.65 -5.00 -18.34
N GLY A 95 -3.84 -4.49 -17.42
CA GLY A 95 -2.81 -5.23 -16.70
C GLY A 95 -1.40 -5.14 -17.30
N THR A 96 -1.23 -4.45 -18.45
CA THR A 96 0.10 -4.29 -19.07
C THR A 96 0.79 -2.96 -18.78
N GLY A 97 0.10 -2.03 -18.10
CA GLY A 97 0.60 -0.70 -17.79
C GLY A 97 0.75 -0.43 -16.29
N GLY A 98 1.03 0.83 -15.97
CA GLY A 98 1.22 1.32 -14.61
C GLY A 98 1.23 2.84 -14.58
N SER A 99 1.78 3.44 -13.52
CA SER A 99 1.95 4.89 -13.41
C SER A 99 3.22 5.38 -14.13
N GLY A 100 4.14 4.47 -14.44
CA GLY A 100 5.46 4.77 -14.99
C GLY A 100 6.51 5.09 -13.92
N ASN A 101 6.21 4.83 -12.64
CA ASN A 101 7.11 5.08 -11.53
C ASN A 101 7.33 3.81 -10.71
N ASN A 102 8.37 3.06 -11.04
CA ASN A 102 8.74 1.84 -10.33
C ASN A 102 9.27 2.15 -8.93
N ILE A 103 8.96 1.26 -7.98
CA ILE A 103 9.34 1.36 -6.58
C ILE A 103 10.25 0.19 -6.21
N ASN A 104 11.30 0.47 -5.47
CA ASN A 104 12.16 -0.58 -4.89
C ASN A 104 11.35 -1.48 -3.94
N ALA A 105 11.64 -2.77 -3.94
CA ALA A 105 10.96 -3.73 -3.07
C ALA A 105 11.10 -3.35 -1.59
N GLU A 106 10.01 -3.48 -0.84
CA GLU A 106 9.93 -3.32 0.62
C GLU A 106 9.41 -4.62 1.24
N PHE A 107 10.10 -5.75 0.93
CA PHE A 107 9.72 -7.04 1.46
C PHE A 107 9.78 -7.05 2.99
N ASN A 108 8.76 -7.61 3.60
CA ASN A 108 8.61 -7.64 5.05
C ASN A 108 8.06 -8.99 5.52
N ASP A 109 7.86 -9.12 6.82
CA ASP A 109 7.42 -10.35 7.49
C ASP A 109 5.90 -10.53 7.55
N THR A 110 5.14 -9.66 6.89
CA THR A 110 3.67 -9.77 6.85
C THR A 110 3.26 -10.95 5.98
N PRO A 111 2.52 -11.94 6.52
CA PRO A 111 2.14 -13.12 5.75
C PRO A 111 1.03 -12.81 4.74
N HIS A 112 1.08 -13.47 3.59
CA HIS A 112 0.03 -13.43 2.58
C HIS A 112 -1.12 -14.36 2.98
N LYS A 113 -2.06 -13.83 3.74
CA LYS A 113 -3.30 -14.50 4.16
C LYS A 113 -4.50 -14.00 3.37
N ARG A 114 -5.63 -14.69 3.49
CA ARG A 114 -6.88 -14.18 2.95
C ARG A 114 -7.12 -12.73 3.38
N GLY A 115 -7.36 -11.83 2.39
CA GLY A 115 -7.55 -10.40 2.59
C GLY A 115 -6.28 -9.56 2.60
N THR A 116 -5.08 -10.17 2.56
CA THR A 116 -3.83 -9.42 2.39
C THR A 116 -3.81 -8.75 1.01
N LEU A 117 -3.51 -7.45 0.99
CA LEU A 117 -3.19 -6.71 -0.22
C LEU A 117 -1.67 -6.67 -0.40
N SER A 118 -1.20 -7.00 -1.59
CA SER A 118 0.23 -7.00 -1.91
C SER A 118 0.49 -6.44 -3.31
N MET A 119 1.66 -5.83 -3.50
CA MET A 119 2.00 -5.16 -4.75
C MET A 119 2.34 -6.16 -5.85
N ALA A 120 1.68 -6.02 -6.99
CA ALA A 120 2.07 -6.76 -8.19
C ALA A 120 3.37 -6.18 -8.79
N ARG A 121 4.18 -7.05 -9.38
CA ARG A 121 5.45 -6.69 -10.03
C ARG A 121 5.76 -7.58 -11.22
N ALA A 122 6.67 -7.16 -12.06
CA ALA A 122 7.26 -8.01 -13.08
C ALA A 122 8.33 -8.96 -12.48
N GLN A 123 9.22 -9.50 -13.29
CA GLN A 123 10.28 -10.41 -12.82
C GLN A 123 11.27 -9.70 -11.89
N ASP A 124 11.62 -8.43 -12.19
CA ASP A 124 12.48 -7.63 -11.32
C ASP A 124 11.75 -7.31 -10.00
N PRO A 125 12.32 -7.62 -8.84
CA PRO A 125 11.77 -7.26 -7.54
C PRO A 125 11.47 -5.76 -7.38
N ASN A 126 12.22 -4.90 -8.05
CA ASN A 126 12.10 -3.44 -8.00
C ASN A 126 11.21 -2.86 -9.12
N SER A 127 10.27 -3.66 -9.63
CA SER A 127 9.36 -3.26 -10.71
C SER A 127 7.91 -3.08 -10.27
N ALA A 128 7.62 -3.08 -8.97
CA ALA A 128 6.30 -2.71 -8.48
C ALA A 128 6.02 -1.23 -8.83
N ASP A 129 4.76 -0.93 -9.14
CA ASP A 129 4.36 0.42 -9.52
C ASP A 129 2.98 0.76 -8.93
N SER A 130 1.91 0.61 -9.69
CA SER A 130 0.53 0.95 -9.30
C SER A 130 -0.35 -0.28 -9.10
N GLN A 131 0.02 -1.41 -9.70
CA GLN A 131 -0.80 -2.60 -9.64
C GLN A 131 -0.65 -3.35 -8.31
N PHE A 132 -1.75 -3.87 -7.80
CA PHE A 132 -1.79 -4.68 -6.59
C PHE A 132 -2.79 -5.82 -6.73
N PHE A 133 -2.68 -6.80 -5.84
CA PHE A 133 -3.63 -7.91 -5.76
C PHE A 133 -4.12 -8.12 -4.32
N ILE A 134 -5.30 -8.68 -4.19
CA ILE A 134 -5.92 -9.05 -2.91
C ILE A 134 -6.04 -10.56 -2.86
N CYS A 135 -5.46 -11.19 -1.84
CA CYS A 135 -5.48 -12.63 -1.66
C CYS A 135 -6.88 -13.13 -1.28
N PHE A 136 -7.37 -14.18 -1.92
CA PHE A 136 -8.62 -14.85 -1.58
C PHE A 136 -8.43 -15.97 -0.57
N ASP A 137 -7.20 -16.49 -0.46
CA ASP A 137 -6.81 -17.54 0.47
C ASP A 137 -5.37 -17.32 0.96
N ASP A 138 -4.90 -18.18 1.88
CA ASP A 138 -3.52 -18.15 2.36
C ASP A 138 -2.55 -18.60 1.27
N THR A 139 -1.56 -17.74 0.98
CA THR A 139 -0.59 -17.94 -0.11
C THR A 139 0.85 -17.79 0.38
N PRO A 140 1.31 -18.66 1.31
CA PRO A 140 2.61 -18.50 1.98
C PRO A 140 3.82 -18.58 1.04
N HIS A 141 3.65 -19.10 -0.17
CA HIS A 141 4.69 -19.10 -1.20
C HIS A 141 5.03 -17.69 -1.72
N LEU A 142 4.24 -16.67 -1.41
CA LEU A 142 4.50 -15.27 -1.76
C LEU A 142 5.25 -14.50 -0.65
N ASP A 143 5.33 -15.07 0.56
CA ASP A 143 5.93 -14.41 1.73
C ASP A 143 7.40 -14.04 1.46
N GLY A 144 7.76 -12.80 1.77
CA GLY A 144 9.10 -12.28 1.53
C GLY A 144 9.48 -12.09 0.06
N GLN A 145 8.57 -12.32 -0.89
CA GLN A 145 8.81 -12.16 -2.33
C GLN A 145 7.97 -11.05 -2.97
N TYR A 146 6.95 -10.59 -2.28
CA TYR A 146 6.10 -9.46 -2.68
C TYR A 146 5.95 -8.50 -1.49
N THR A 147 5.82 -7.20 -1.78
CA THR A 147 5.60 -6.16 -0.77
C THR A 147 4.14 -6.13 -0.35
N VAL A 148 3.87 -6.36 0.95
CA VAL A 148 2.54 -6.25 1.56
C VAL A 148 2.34 -4.84 2.08
#